data_99edda35c486e4a02e49a1a39a444d35
#
_entry.id   99edda35c486e4a02e49a1a39a444d35
#
_cell.length_a   1.000
_cell.length_b   1.000
_cell.length_c   1.000
_cell.angle_alpha   90.00
_cell.angle_beta   90.00
_cell.angle_gamma   90.00
#
_symmetry.space_group_name_H-M   'P 1'
#
loop_
_entity.id
_entity.type
_entity.pdbx_description
1 polymer ?
#
loop_
_entity_poly.entity_id
_entity_poly.type
_entity_poly.pdbx_seq_one_letter_code
_entity_poly.pdbx_strand_id
1 'polypeptide(L)'
;MAILEMKGIKKCFSGEEILKGIDLSCKEGEVLSIIGPSGSGKSTLLRIATFLENADYGTILYDGKTVFQREAQPESLQKEGDSIGWNTANRQEAKSLFGLVFQNFNLFPHWTVLENIIDPLIHVQKKEKTYAVEKGMALLERMGLSDKARQYPYSLSGGQKQRVAIARALALEPRILFFDEPTSALDPELTGEVLRLIKSLKDERMAMVIVTHEMSFAREISDEVIFMAEGEVLCQGSPEAVFSAENERLQSFLGKIQAD
;
A
#
# COMPACT_ATOMS: atom_id res chain seq x y z
N MET A 1 11.57 3.67 -14.91
CA MET A 1 10.85 2.44 -15.34
C MET A 1 9.73 2.23 -14.35
N ALA A 2 8.56 1.73 -14.75
CA ALA A 2 7.49 1.45 -13.80
C ALA A 2 7.86 0.20 -12.98
N ILE A 3 7.75 0.30 -11.65
CA ILE A 3 7.92 -0.84 -10.74
C ILE A 3 6.61 -1.61 -10.58
N LEU A 4 5.47 -0.91 -10.70
CA LEU A 4 4.12 -1.48 -10.70
C LEU A 4 3.33 -0.92 -11.88
N GLU A 5 2.65 -1.78 -12.63
CA GLU A 5 1.64 -1.39 -13.60
C GLU A 5 0.39 -2.27 -13.38
N MET A 6 -0.76 -1.64 -13.37
CA MET A 6 -2.06 -2.29 -13.31
C MET A 6 -2.90 -1.73 -14.45
N LYS A 7 -3.52 -2.60 -15.26
CA LYS A 7 -4.26 -2.21 -16.47
C LYS A 7 -5.61 -2.92 -16.52
N GLY A 8 -6.68 -2.14 -16.64
CA GLY A 8 -8.04 -2.63 -16.77
C GLY A 8 -8.52 -3.47 -15.60
N ILE A 9 -8.06 -3.18 -14.38
CA ILE A 9 -8.38 -4.00 -13.20
C ILE A 9 -9.85 -3.92 -12.85
N LYS A 10 -10.53 -5.06 -12.89
CA LYS A 10 -11.93 -5.22 -12.47
C LYS A 10 -12.05 -6.15 -11.29
N LYS A 11 -13.02 -5.85 -10.43
CA LYS A 11 -13.35 -6.68 -9.26
C LYS A 11 -14.82 -6.57 -8.92
N CYS A 12 -15.46 -7.73 -8.74
CA CYS A 12 -16.81 -7.86 -8.24
C CYS A 12 -16.83 -8.61 -6.91
N PHE A 13 -17.72 -8.21 -6.00
CA PHE A 13 -18.06 -8.97 -4.80
C PHE A 13 -19.57 -9.17 -4.76
N SER A 14 -20.02 -10.41 -4.68
CA SER A 14 -21.45 -10.75 -4.58
C SER A 14 -22.33 -10.11 -5.66
N GLY A 15 -21.79 -9.95 -6.88
CA GLY A 15 -22.51 -9.35 -8.02
C GLY A 15 -22.41 -7.82 -8.11
N GLU A 16 -21.78 -7.15 -7.15
CA GLU A 16 -21.51 -5.72 -7.19
C GLU A 16 -20.11 -5.44 -7.73
N GLU A 17 -20.00 -4.60 -8.78
CA GLU A 17 -18.72 -4.23 -9.39
C GLU A 17 -18.06 -3.11 -8.56
N ILE A 18 -17.00 -3.48 -7.82
CA ILE A 18 -16.26 -2.59 -6.94
C ILE A 18 -15.14 -1.85 -7.67
N LEU A 19 -14.52 -2.50 -8.66
CA LEU A 19 -13.52 -1.87 -9.54
C LEU A 19 -13.95 -2.09 -10.99
N LYS A 20 -14.01 -1.01 -11.76
CA LYS A 20 -14.63 -0.96 -13.08
C LYS A 20 -13.62 -0.75 -14.22
N GLY A 21 -12.41 -1.28 -14.08
CA GLY A 21 -11.37 -1.15 -15.10
C GLY A 21 -10.35 -0.07 -14.73
N ILE A 22 -9.67 -0.26 -13.61
CA ILE A 22 -8.71 0.70 -13.08
C ILE A 22 -7.35 0.52 -13.75
N ASP A 23 -6.79 1.63 -14.21
CA ASP A 23 -5.41 1.74 -14.65
C ASP A 23 -4.60 2.55 -13.62
N LEU A 24 -3.42 2.08 -13.27
CA LEU A 24 -2.44 2.84 -12.51
C LEU A 24 -1.02 2.37 -12.81
N SER A 25 -0.06 3.26 -12.63
CA SER A 25 1.36 2.90 -12.64
C SER A 25 2.10 3.65 -11.54
N CYS A 26 3.16 3.04 -11.01
CA CYS A 26 4.07 3.70 -10.08
C CYS A 26 5.50 3.42 -10.55
N LYS A 27 6.31 4.47 -10.70
CA LYS A 27 7.70 4.36 -11.11
C LYS A 27 8.61 4.20 -9.88
N GLU A 28 9.83 3.79 -10.13
CA GLU A 28 10.84 3.72 -9.08
C GLU A 28 11.12 5.11 -8.49
N GLY A 29 11.07 5.21 -7.16
CA GLY A 29 11.24 6.47 -6.44
C GLY A 29 10.06 7.45 -6.52
N GLU A 30 8.94 7.06 -7.13
CA GLU A 30 7.73 7.85 -7.26
C GLU A 30 6.76 7.60 -6.09
N VAL A 31 6.09 8.64 -5.64
CA VAL A 31 5.01 8.57 -4.67
C VAL A 31 3.67 8.79 -5.35
N LEU A 32 2.86 7.75 -5.38
CA LEU A 32 1.50 7.76 -5.89
C LEU A 32 0.51 7.75 -4.73
N SER A 33 -0.31 8.79 -4.58
CA SER A 33 -1.41 8.78 -3.62
C SER A 33 -2.74 8.47 -4.27
N ILE A 34 -3.53 7.64 -3.61
CA ILE A 34 -4.90 7.30 -4.01
C ILE A 34 -5.86 7.89 -2.97
N ILE A 35 -6.66 8.85 -3.40
CA ILE A 35 -7.64 9.55 -2.56
C ILE A 35 -9.07 9.29 -3.04
N GLY A 36 -10.05 9.55 -2.20
CA GLY A 36 -11.48 9.41 -2.55
C GLY A 36 -12.34 8.96 -1.38
N PRO A 37 -13.67 8.99 -1.53
CA PRO A 37 -14.60 8.64 -0.46
C PRO A 37 -14.47 7.17 -0.01
N SER A 38 -14.95 6.88 1.20
CA SER A 38 -15.05 5.50 1.69
C SER A 38 -15.91 4.67 0.74
N GLY A 39 -15.54 3.41 0.52
CA GLY A 39 -16.23 2.52 -0.41
C GLY A 39 -15.90 2.72 -1.90
N SER A 40 -15.01 3.63 -2.28
CA SER A 40 -14.65 3.84 -3.71
C SER A 40 -13.73 2.77 -4.31
N GLY A 41 -13.31 1.75 -3.53
CA GLY A 41 -12.49 0.65 -4.02
C GLY A 41 -10.98 0.78 -3.77
N LYS A 42 -10.49 1.86 -3.13
CA LYS A 42 -9.06 2.13 -2.90
C LYS A 42 -8.31 0.98 -2.21
N SER A 43 -8.80 0.55 -1.04
CA SER A 43 -8.19 -0.56 -0.29
C SER A 43 -8.32 -1.89 -1.03
N THR A 44 -9.38 -2.10 -1.80
CA THR A 44 -9.53 -3.27 -2.66
C THR A 44 -8.45 -3.28 -3.76
N LEU A 45 -8.22 -2.13 -4.41
CA LEU A 45 -7.18 -1.98 -5.43
C LEU A 45 -5.79 -2.26 -4.84
N LEU A 46 -5.50 -1.68 -3.66
CA LEU A 46 -4.24 -1.91 -2.96
C LEU A 46 -4.06 -3.38 -2.54
N ARG A 47 -5.13 -4.04 -2.06
CA ARG A 47 -5.10 -5.48 -1.74
C ARG A 47 -4.85 -6.35 -2.96
N ILE A 48 -5.38 -5.98 -4.12
CA ILE A 48 -5.10 -6.67 -5.38
C ILE A 48 -3.63 -6.47 -5.77
N ALA A 49 -3.10 -5.25 -5.70
CA ALA A 49 -1.70 -4.96 -5.98
C ALA A 49 -0.76 -5.80 -5.08
N THR A 50 -1.11 -6.01 -3.82
CA THR A 50 -0.31 -6.76 -2.83
C THR A 50 -0.67 -8.25 -2.74
N PHE A 51 -1.47 -8.76 -3.67
CA PHE A 51 -1.88 -10.17 -3.76
C PHE A 51 -2.67 -10.70 -2.56
N LEU A 52 -3.27 -9.82 -1.77
CA LEU A 52 -4.19 -10.18 -0.68
C LEU A 52 -5.61 -10.43 -1.18
N GLU A 53 -5.93 -9.92 -2.38
CA GLU A 53 -7.18 -10.13 -3.10
C GLU A 53 -6.86 -10.46 -4.56
N ASN A 54 -7.75 -11.20 -5.23
CA ASN A 54 -7.59 -11.51 -6.65
C ASN A 54 -8.38 -10.50 -7.49
N ALA A 55 -7.79 -10.01 -8.57
CA ALA A 55 -8.55 -9.35 -9.62
C ALA A 55 -9.41 -10.36 -10.37
N ASP A 56 -10.57 -9.94 -10.87
CA ASP A 56 -11.38 -10.78 -11.75
C ASP A 56 -10.94 -10.65 -13.21
N TYR A 57 -10.52 -9.44 -13.62
CA TYR A 57 -9.97 -9.16 -14.94
C TYR A 57 -8.88 -8.09 -14.86
N GLY A 58 -8.08 -8.00 -15.91
CA GLY A 58 -7.02 -7.02 -16.09
C GLY A 58 -5.63 -7.63 -16.16
N THR A 59 -4.61 -6.77 -16.08
CA THR A 59 -3.21 -7.17 -16.12
C THR A 59 -2.46 -6.47 -15.00
N ILE A 60 -1.58 -7.20 -14.29
CA ILE A 60 -0.69 -6.67 -13.28
C ILE A 60 0.74 -7.04 -13.64
N LEU A 61 1.62 -6.04 -13.70
CA LEU A 61 3.04 -6.22 -13.93
C LEU A 61 3.83 -5.67 -12.74
N TYR A 62 4.87 -6.39 -12.34
CA TYR A 62 5.89 -5.92 -11.43
C TYR A 62 7.25 -5.96 -12.13
N ASP A 63 7.97 -4.84 -12.12
CA ASP A 63 9.27 -4.69 -12.77
C ASP A 63 9.26 -5.16 -14.23
N GLY A 64 8.18 -4.84 -14.96
CA GLY A 64 7.93 -5.22 -16.34
C GLY A 64 7.52 -6.70 -16.55
N LYS A 65 7.47 -7.53 -15.49
CA LYS A 65 7.05 -8.94 -15.57
C LYS A 65 5.57 -9.10 -15.28
N THR A 66 4.82 -9.72 -16.16
CA THR A 66 3.40 -10.02 -15.94
C THR A 66 3.23 -11.03 -14.81
N VAL A 67 2.56 -10.64 -13.74
CA VAL A 67 2.24 -11.48 -12.57
C VAL A 67 0.80 -11.98 -12.60
N PHE A 68 -0.09 -11.20 -13.21
CA PHE A 68 -1.49 -11.55 -13.43
C PHE A 68 -1.93 -11.03 -14.80
N GLN A 69 -2.68 -11.85 -15.53
CA GLN A 69 -3.35 -11.44 -16.76
C GLN A 69 -4.62 -12.27 -16.96
N ARG A 70 -5.74 -11.61 -17.07
CA ARG A 70 -7.01 -12.23 -17.44
C ARG A 70 -7.84 -11.23 -18.23
N GLU A 71 -8.19 -11.60 -19.46
CA GLU A 71 -9.05 -10.81 -20.32
C GLU A 71 -10.52 -11.14 -20.05
N ALA A 72 -11.39 -10.12 -20.15
CA ALA A 72 -12.82 -10.34 -20.09
C ALA A 72 -13.24 -11.11 -21.36
N GLN A 73 -13.65 -12.36 -21.19
CA GLN A 73 -14.18 -13.18 -22.28
C GLN A 73 -15.72 -13.11 -22.28
N PRO A 74 -16.38 -13.18 -23.45
CA PRO A 74 -17.82 -13.37 -23.52
C PRO A 74 -18.22 -14.61 -22.71
N GLU A 75 -19.37 -14.57 -22.02
CA GLU A 75 -19.88 -15.67 -21.18
C GLU A 75 -19.91 -17.02 -21.89
N SER A 76 -20.12 -17.02 -23.23
CA SER A 76 -20.15 -18.21 -24.08
C SER A 76 -18.80 -18.94 -24.22
N LEU A 77 -17.67 -18.34 -23.80
CA LEU A 77 -16.32 -18.90 -23.90
C LEU A 77 -15.67 -19.18 -22.53
N GLN A 78 -16.38 -18.95 -21.44
CA GLN A 78 -15.88 -19.26 -20.09
C GLN A 78 -15.89 -20.78 -19.89
N LYS A 79 -14.72 -21.41 -19.98
CA LYS A 79 -14.53 -22.80 -19.57
C LYS A 79 -14.35 -22.86 -18.06
N GLU A 80 -15.13 -23.69 -17.39
CA GLU A 80 -14.84 -24.09 -16.00
C GLU A 80 -13.43 -24.67 -15.94
N GLY A 81 -12.51 -24.01 -15.23
CA GLY A 81 -11.13 -24.46 -15.07
C GLY A 81 -10.05 -23.58 -15.71
N ASP A 82 -10.41 -22.44 -16.31
CA ASP A 82 -9.38 -21.47 -16.72
C ASP A 82 -8.58 -21.02 -15.49
N SER A 83 -7.30 -21.37 -15.52
CA SER A 83 -6.33 -20.96 -14.50
C SER A 83 -6.52 -19.47 -14.20
N ILE A 84 -6.51 -19.14 -12.92
CA ILE A 84 -6.81 -17.80 -12.33
C ILE A 84 -5.85 -16.70 -12.84
N GLY A 85 -5.42 -16.67 -14.07
CA GLY A 85 -4.58 -15.63 -14.67
C GLY A 85 -3.23 -15.34 -14.00
N TRP A 86 -2.91 -16.01 -12.89
CA TRP A 86 -1.68 -15.78 -12.12
C TRP A 86 -0.48 -16.55 -12.70
N ASN A 87 0.61 -15.83 -12.97
CA ASN A 87 1.92 -16.42 -13.16
C ASN A 87 2.59 -16.68 -11.80
N THR A 88 2.59 -17.93 -11.34
CA THR A 88 3.05 -18.29 -10.00
C THR A 88 4.52 -17.95 -9.77
N ALA A 89 5.38 -18.13 -10.76
CA ALA A 89 6.81 -17.82 -10.64
C ALA A 89 7.05 -16.31 -10.50
N ASN A 90 6.45 -15.51 -11.39
CA ASN A 90 6.57 -14.04 -11.35
C ASN A 90 5.92 -13.46 -10.08
N ARG A 91 4.79 -14.05 -9.64
CA ARG A 91 4.13 -13.65 -8.40
C ARG A 91 5.00 -13.89 -7.17
N GLN A 92 5.73 -15.01 -7.13
CA GLN A 92 6.64 -15.30 -6.01
C GLN A 92 7.83 -14.33 -5.99
N GLU A 93 8.37 -13.99 -7.15
CA GLU A 93 9.42 -12.97 -7.28
C GLU A 93 8.92 -11.60 -6.87
N ALA A 94 7.75 -11.20 -7.36
CA ALA A 94 7.14 -9.91 -7.06
C ALA A 94 6.88 -9.69 -5.57
N LYS A 95 6.58 -10.74 -4.79
CA LYS A 95 6.42 -10.65 -3.32
C LYS A 95 7.65 -10.11 -2.60
N SER A 96 8.83 -10.26 -3.16
CA SER A 96 10.06 -9.71 -2.58
C SER A 96 10.27 -8.23 -2.90
N LEU A 97 9.52 -7.69 -3.87
CA LEU A 97 9.68 -6.31 -4.32
C LEU A 97 8.90 -5.31 -3.48
N PHE A 98 7.88 -5.75 -2.75
CA PHE A 98 7.02 -4.82 -2.02
C PHE A 98 6.91 -5.12 -0.54
N GLY A 99 6.65 -4.07 0.24
CA GLY A 99 6.19 -4.13 1.62
C GLY A 99 4.80 -3.52 1.75
N LEU A 100 4.03 -3.97 2.74
CA LEU A 100 2.68 -3.47 3.01
C LEU A 100 2.54 -3.05 4.47
N VAL A 101 2.02 -1.84 4.67
CA VAL A 101 1.68 -1.25 5.97
C VAL A 101 0.16 -1.11 6.03
N PHE A 102 -0.45 -1.80 6.98
CA PHE A 102 -1.90 -1.85 7.16
C PHE A 102 -2.41 -0.72 8.05
N GLN A 103 -3.67 -0.37 7.88
CA GLN A 103 -4.42 0.56 8.72
C GLN A 103 -4.39 0.18 10.21
N ASN A 104 -4.59 -1.10 10.54
CA ASN A 104 -4.67 -1.63 11.89
C ASN A 104 -3.34 -2.22 12.39
N PHE A 105 -2.19 -1.74 11.89
CA PHE A 105 -0.83 -2.18 12.24
C PHE A 105 -0.55 -3.66 11.96
N ASN A 106 -1.47 -4.56 12.22
CA ASN A 106 -1.40 -6.02 12.06
C ASN A 106 -0.12 -6.63 12.66
N LEU A 107 0.28 -6.15 13.84
CA LEU A 107 1.38 -6.73 14.59
C LEU A 107 0.94 -8.05 15.25
N PHE A 108 1.85 -9.01 15.32
CA PHE A 108 1.64 -10.25 16.04
C PHE A 108 1.64 -9.98 17.54
N PRO A 109 0.50 -10.13 18.25
CA PRO A 109 0.36 -9.65 19.63
C PRO A 109 1.21 -10.47 20.63
N HIS A 110 1.54 -11.71 20.29
CA HIS A 110 2.32 -12.64 21.13
C HIS A 110 3.83 -12.56 20.88
N TRP A 111 4.27 -11.72 19.95
CA TRP A 111 5.67 -11.48 19.64
C TRP A 111 6.10 -10.13 20.19
N THR A 112 7.35 -10.04 20.59
CA THR A 112 7.96 -8.76 20.94
C THR A 112 8.04 -7.85 19.73
N VAL A 113 8.31 -6.59 19.96
CA VAL A 113 8.55 -5.59 18.91
C VAL A 113 9.65 -6.03 17.96
N LEU A 114 10.77 -6.50 18.48
CA LEU A 114 11.88 -6.98 17.67
C LEU A 114 11.48 -8.23 16.86
N GLU A 115 10.83 -9.21 17.48
CA GLU A 115 10.36 -10.42 16.79
C GLU A 115 9.42 -10.11 15.63
N ASN A 116 8.51 -9.13 15.78
CA ASN A 116 7.65 -8.67 14.69
C ASN A 116 8.44 -8.19 13.46
N ILE A 117 9.62 -7.59 13.67
CA ILE A 117 10.45 -7.06 12.58
C ILE A 117 11.35 -8.12 11.96
N ILE A 118 11.94 -9.00 12.79
CA ILE A 118 12.97 -9.93 12.33
C ILE A 118 12.43 -11.25 11.78
N ASP A 119 11.20 -11.63 12.13
CA ASP A 119 10.61 -12.89 11.69
C ASP A 119 10.61 -13.07 10.16
N PRO A 120 10.22 -12.07 9.35
CA PRO A 120 10.29 -12.19 7.88
C PRO A 120 11.72 -12.40 7.37
N LEU A 121 12.73 -11.83 8.02
CA LEU A 121 14.13 -12.05 7.64
C LEU A 121 14.54 -13.50 7.85
N ILE A 122 14.14 -14.09 8.98
CA ILE A 122 14.51 -15.46 9.34
C ILE A 122 13.71 -16.48 8.53
N HIS A 123 12.36 -16.31 8.48
CA HIS A 123 11.49 -17.33 7.93
C HIS A 123 11.24 -17.21 6.42
N VAL A 124 11.27 -15.99 5.87
CA VAL A 124 11.06 -15.75 4.43
C VAL A 124 12.40 -15.67 3.70
N GLN A 125 13.32 -14.80 4.15
CA GLN A 125 14.63 -14.63 3.50
C GLN A 125 15.69 -15.65 3.94
N LYS A 126 15.39 -16.48 4.95
CA LYS A 126 16.34 -17.51 5.48
C LYS A 126 17.66 -16.94 5.97
N LYS A 127 17.64 -15.70 6.49
CA LYS A 127 18.81 -15.04 7.05
C LYS A 127 19.17 -15.61 8.43
N GLU A 128 20.45 -15.57 8.76
CA GLU A 128 20.95 -15.92 10.09
C GLU A 128 20.35 -15.01 11.17
N LYS A 129 20.05 -15.60 12.34
CA LYS A 129 19.37 -14.89 13.44
C LYS A 129 20.19 -13.68 13.93
N THR A 130 21.51 -13.79 13.98
CA THR A 130 22.42 -12.69 14.35
C THR A 130 22.25 -11.50 13.42
N TYR A 131 22.32 -11.72 12.12
CA TYR A 131 22.07 -10.69 11.09
C TYR A 131 20.67 -10.08 11.22
N ALA A 132 19.63 -10.91 11.39
CA ALA A 132 18.27 -10.43 11.53
C ALA A 132 18.10 -9.53 12.76
N VAL A 133 18.70 -9.90 13.90
CA VAL A 133 18.67 -9.09 15.13
C VAL A 133 19.39 -7.76 14.95
N GLU A 134 20.59 -7.74 14.38
CA GLU A 134 21.33 -6.51 14.10
C GLU A 134 20.53 -5.57 13.20
N LYS A 135 19.99 -6.09 12.10
CA LYS A 135 19.15 -5.31 11.17
C LYS A 135 17.85 -4.81 11.82
N GLY A 136 17.20 -5.67 12.61
CA GLY A 136 15.98 -5.30 13.34
C GLY A 136 16.24 -4.19 14.37
N MET A 137 17.35 -4.26 15.10
CA MET A 137 17.75 -3.21 16.04
C MET A 137 18.08 -1.89 15.34
N ALA A 138 18.79 -1.92 14.21
CA ALA A 138 19.06 -0.72 13.42
C ALA A 138 17.75 -0.06 12.91
N LEU A 139 16.76 -0.86 12.48
CA LEU A 139 15.46 -0.34 12.10
C LEU A 139 14.70 0.25 13.29
N LEU A 140 14.77 -0.38 14.47
CA LEU A 140 14.18 0.17 15.70
C LEU A 140 14.85 1.48 16.13
N GLU A 141 16.16 1.61 15.99
CA GLU A 141 16.88 2.85 16.25
C GLU A 141 16.40 3.95 15.30
N ARG A 142 16.30 3.65 14.02
CA ARG A 142 15.74 4.59 13.01
C ARG A 142 14.30 5.03 13.34
N MET A 143 13.50 4.15 13.94
CA MET A 143 12.13 4.45 14.38
C MET A 143 12.06 5.15 15.74
N GLY A 144 13.18 5.33 16.44
CA GLY A 144 13.23 5.86 17.81
C GLY A 144 12.62 4.92 18.84
N LEU A 145 12.75 3.60 18.64
CA LEU A 145 12.09 2.55 19.44
C LEU A 145 13.06 1.48 19.97
N SER A 146 14.37 1.75 20.01
CA SER A 146 15.37 0.77 20.48
C SER A 146 15.09 0.25 21.90
N ASP A 147 14.62 1.12 22.79
CA ASP A 147 14.24 0.80 24.17
C ASP A 147 12.98 -0.09 24.27
N LYS A 148 12.20 -0.21 23.19
CA LYS A 148 10.98 -0.99 23.10
C LYS A 148 11.17 -2.40 22.51
N ALA A 149 12.38 -2.76 22.08
CA ALA A 149 12.66 -4.00 21.34
C ALA A 149 12.09 -5.27 22.01
N ARG A 150 12.12 -5.34 23.34
CA ARG A 150 11.61 -6.49 24.15
C ARG A 150 10.17 -6.34 24.62
N GLN A 151 9.51 -5.24 24.32
CA GLN A 151 8.12 -5.00 24.69
C GLN A 151 7.19 -5.71 23.70
N TYR A 152 5.92 -5.85 24.10
CA TYR A 152 4.87 -6.42 23.27
C TYR A 152 3.96 -5.32 22.70
N PRO A 153 3.29 -5.55 21.55
CA PRO A 153 2.44 -4.54 20.92
C PRO A 153 1.39 -3.89 21.82
N TYR A 154 0.83 -4.63 22.78
CA TYR A 154 -0.20 -4.09 23.68
C TYR A 154 0.32 -2.95 24.58
N SER A 155 1.62 -2.87 24.85
CA SER A 155 2.22 -1.81 25.68
C SER A 155 2.63 -0.56 24.88
N LEU A 156 2.42 -0.55 23.55
CA LEU A 156 2.80 0.55 22.67
C LEU A 156 1.63 1.49 22.38
N SER A 157 1.92 2.78 22.19
CA SER A 157 0.95 3.73 21.61
C SER A 157 0.63 3.38 20.15
N GLY A 158 -0.45 3.95 19.59
CA GLY A 158 -0.82 3.77 18.20
C GLY A 158 0.31 4.14 17.22
N GLY A 159 0.92 5.31 17.41
CA GLY A 159 2.05 5.77 16.58
C GLY A 159 3.29 4.88 16.70
N GLN A 160 3.57 4.34 17.91
CA GLN A 160 4.64 3.38 18.09
C GLN A 160 4.37 2.06 17.35
N LYS A 161 3.14 1.54 17.43
CA LYS A 161 2.70 0.35 16.67
C LYS A 161 2.87 0.56 15.17
N GLN A 162 2.48 1.73 14.67
CA GLN A 162 2.61 2.04 13.25
C GLN A 162 4.08 2.12 12.82
N ARG A 163 4.95 2.74 13.61
CA ARG A 163 6.38 2.75 13.34
C ARG A 163 7.00 1.35 13.33
N VAL A 164 6.56 0.45 14.21
CA VAL A 164 6.98 -0.96 14.18
C VAL A 164 6.48 -1.66 12.91
N ALA A 165 5.23 -1.41 12.48
CA ALA A 165 4.68 -1.97 11.24
C ALA A 165 5.46 -1.48 10.00
N ILE A 166 5.85 -0.21 9.96
CA ILE A 166 6.72 0.35 8.92
C ILE A 166 8.11 -0.30 8.96
N ALA A 167 8.73 -0.43 10.14
CA ALA A 167 10.02 -1.09 10.29
C ALA A 167 9.98 -2.55 9.80
N ARG A 168 8.91 -3.29 10.10
CA ARG A 168 8.70 -4.65 9.62
C ARG A 168 8.60 -4.71 8.09
N ALA A 169 7.88 -3.77 7.47
CA ALA A 169 7.77 -3.69 6.02
C ALA A 169 9.12 -3.38 5.36
N LEU A 170 9.93 -2.49 5.97
CA LEU A 170 11.27 -2.12 5.49
C LEU A 170 12.32 -3.22 5.71
N ALA A 171 12.10 -4.14 6.65
CA ALA A 171 13.08 -5.19 6.98
C ALA A 171 13.45 -6.06 5.76
N LEU A 172 12.50 -6.32 4.87
CA LEU A 172 12.70 -7.10 3.64
C LEU A 172 13.37 -6.32 2.50
N GLU A 173 13.71 -5.03 2.69
CA GLU A 173 14.32 -4.14 1.68
C GLU A 173 13.47 -4.06 0.40
N PRO A 174 12.19 -3.71 0.51
CA PRO A 174 11.31 -3.61 -0.64
C PRO A 174 11.74 -2.47 -1.56
N ARG A 175 11.41 -2.58 -2.86
CA ARG A 175 11.58 -1.48 -3.83
C ARG A 175 10.35 -0.55 -3.87
N ILE A 176 9.19 -1.02 -3.38
CA ILE A 176 7.96 -0.24 -3.28
C ILE A 176 7.24 -0.56 -1.97
N LEU A 177 6.71 0.48 -1.31
CA LEU A 177 5.88 0.34 -0.12
C LEU A 177 4.43 0.71 -0.42
N PHE A 178 3.52 -0.10 0.08
CA PHE A 178 2.09 0.18 0.07
C PHE A 178 1.64 0.60 1.47
N PHE A 179 0.84 1.65 1.54
CA PHE A 179 0.23 2.14 2.76
C PHE A 179 -1.29 2.17 2.62
N ASP A 180 -1.99 1.38 3.42
CA ASP A 180 -3.46 1.39 3.49
C ASP A 180 -3.89 2.24 4.68
N GLU A 181 -4.19 3.53 4.46
CA GLU A 181 -4.63 4.49 5.46
C GLU A 181 -3.74 4.51 6.74
N PRO A 182 -2.45 4.81 6.63
CA PRO A 182 -1.47 4.59 7.70
C PRO A 182 -1.70 5.41 8.98
N THR A 183 -2.60 6.37 8.96
CA THR A 183 -2.88 7.30 10.08
C THR A 183 -4.29 7.22 10.64
N SER A 184 -5.21 6.50 9.97
CA SER A 184 -6.63 6.50 10.34
C SER A 184 -6.96 5.91 11.72
N ALA A 185 -6.05 5.08 12.27
CA ALA A 185 -6.17 4.50 13.62
C ALA A 185 -5.36 5.28 14.67
N LEU A 186 -4.94 6.51 14.37
CA LEU A 186 -4.07 7.32 15.24
C LEU A 186 -4.77 8.60 15.70
N ASP A 187 -4.39 9.04 16.89
CA ASP A 187 -4.72 10.37 17.37
C ASP A 187 -4.01 11.46 16.54
N PRO A 188 -4.56 12.66 16.39
CA PRO A 188 -3.97 13.74 15.58
C PRO A 188 -2.53 14.09 15.93
N GLU A 189 -2.15 14.02 17.21
CA GLU A 189 -0.78 14.28 17.67
C GLU A 189 0.21 13.25 17.13
N LEU A 190 -0.19 11.96 17.10
CA LEU A 190 0.65 10.85 16.61
C LEU A 190 0.68 10.76 15.09
N THR A 191 -0.36 11.25 14.42
CA THR A 191 -0.46 11.32 12.95
C THR A 191 0.75 12.05 12.37
N GLY A 192 1.08 13.23 12.89
CA GLY A 192 2.19 14.03 12.40
C GLY A 192 3.56 13.34 12.48
N GLU A 193 3.80 12.50 13.48
CA GLU A 193 5.05 11.73 13.58
C GLU A 193 5.17 10.67 12.48
N VAL A 194 4.08 9.94 12.22
CA VAL A 194 4.06 8.89 11.19
C VAL A 194 4.17 9.51 9.79
N LEU A 195 3.49 10.64 9.53
CA LEU A 195 3.58 11.33 8.25
C LEU A 195 5.00 11.86 7.99
N ARG A 196 5.70 12.41 9.01
CA ARG A 196 7.11 12.81 8.88
C ARG A 196 8.02 11.63 8.57
N LEU A 197 7.77 10.47 9.18
CA LEU A 197 8.52 9.25 8.86
C LEU A 197 8.30 8.84 7.41
N ILE A 198 7.05 8.79 6.92
CA ILE A 198 6.75 8.43 5.53
C ILE A 198 7.42 9.44 4.57
N LYS A 199 7.41 10.74 4.91
CA LYS A 199 8.09 11.76 4.12
C LYS A 199 9.60 11.50 4.02
N SER A 200 10.25 11.08 5.11
CA SER A 200 11.68 10.74 5.08
C SER A 200 12.01 9.57 4.14
N LEU A 201 11.07 8.64 3.94
CA LEU A 201 11.23 7.55 2.96
C LEU A 201 11.20 8.07 1.51
N LYS A 202 10.40 9.11 1.22
CA LYS A 202 10.44 9.78 -0.09
C LYS A 202 11.81 10.40 -0.36
N ASP A 203 12.40 11.05 0.63
CA ASP A 203 13.73 11.66 0.51
C ASP A 203 14.81 10.62 0.18
N GLU A 204 14.62 9.37 0.58
CA GLU A 204 15.45 8.22 0.23
C GLU A 204 15.08 7.57 -1.12
N ARG A 205 14.17 8.18 -1.89
CA ARG A 205 13.66 7.69 -3.17
C ARG A 205 12.96 6.32 -3.10
N MET A 206 12.30 6.03 -1.99
CA MET A 206 11.43 4.87 -1.87
C MET A 206 10.19 5.08 -2.75
N ALA A 207 9.89 4.13 -3.64
CA ALA A 207 8.62 4.14 -4.36
C ALA A 207 7.48 3.82 -3.38
N MET A 208 6.38 4.56 -3.44
CA MET A 208 5.26 4.38 -2.51
C MET A 208 3.92 4.51 -3.21
N VAL A 209 2.96 3.64 -2.82
CA VAL A 209 1.54 3.80 -3.14
C VAL A 209 0.80 3.99 -1.82
N ILE A 210 0.15 5.14 -1.65
CA ILE A 210 -0.44 5.55 -0.38
C ILE A 210 -1.93 5.79 -0.56
N VAL A 211 -2.77 4.97 0.08
CA VAL A 211 -4.19 5.27 0.27
C VAL A 211 -4.30 6.14 1.52
N THR A 212 -4.86 7.33 1.41
CA THR A 212 -4.95 8.27 2.55
C THR A 212 -6.17 9.18 2.49
N HIS A 213 -6.61 9.62 3.66
CA HIS A 213 -7.59 10.70 3.86
C HIS A 213 -6.93 12.02 4.26
N GLU A 214 -5.61 12.06 4.41
CA GLU A 214 -4.83 13.26 4.76
C GLU A 214 -4.53 14.08 3.50
N MET A 215 -5.44 14.97 3.11
CA MET A 215 -5.34 15.70 1.83
C MET A 215 -4.12 16.61 1.75
N SER A 216 -3.79 17.29 2.85
CA SER A 216 -2.60 18.15 2.92
C SER A 216 -1.32 17.34 2.73
N PHE A 217 -1.26 16.17 3.34
CA PHE A 217 -0.13 15.25 3.19
C PHE A 217 -0.04 14.69 1.76
N ALA A 218 -1.17 14.20 1.20
CA ALA A 218 -1.20 13.73 -0.18
C ALA A 218 -0.71 14.80 -1.17
N ARG A 219 -1.13 16.05 -0.97
CA ARG A 219 -0.69 17.19 -1.80
C ARG A 219 0.80 17.48 -1.68
N GLU A 220 1.36 17.34 -0.47
CA GLU A 220 2.77 17.65 -0.21
C GLU A 220 3.72 16.53 -0.67
N ILE A 221 3.34 15.25 -0.46
CA ILE A 221 4.26 14.15 -0.64
C ILE A 221 4.22 13.55 -2.05
N SER A 222 3.08 13.62 -2.75
CA SER A 222 2.88 12.85 -3.97
C SER A 222 3.58 13.49 -5.16
N ASP A 223 4.04 12.64 -6.07
CA ASP A 223 4.43 13.01 -7.42
C ASP A 223 3.22 12.89 -8.36
N GLU A 224 2.32 11.95 -8.06
CA GLU A 224 1.06 11.73 -8.74
C GLU A 224 -0.07 11.44 -7.75
N VAL A 225 -1.27 11.92 -8.05
CA VAL A 225 -2.48 11.68 -7.26
C VAL A 225 -3.56 11.10 -8.16
N ILE A 226 -4.23 10.06 -7.67
CA ILE A 226 -5.41 9.46 -8.29
C ILE A 226 -6.61 9.71 -7.38
N PHE A 227 -7.66 10.34 -7.92
CA PHE A 227 -8.96 10.43 -7.26
C PHE A 227 -9.88 9.32 -7.76
N MET A 228 -10.29 8.45 -6.86
CA MET A 228 -11.22 7.35 -7.13
C MET A 228 -12.59 7.62 -6.51
N ALA A 229 -13.65 7.40 -7.28
CA ALA A 229 -15.02 7.35 -6.80
C ALA A 229 -15.80 6.29 -7.57
N GLU A 230 -16.72 5.61 -6.88
CA GLU A 230 -17.65 4.64 -7.48
C GLU A 230 -16.99 3.53 -8.33
N GLY A 231 -15.78 3.14 -7.92
CA GLY A 231 -15.00 2.08 -8.59
C GLY A 231 -14.25 2.53 -9.85
N GLU A 232 -14.15 3.83 -10.11
CA GLU A 232 -13.50 4.42 -11.27
C GLU A 232 -12.45 5.45 -10.88
N VAL A 233 -11.47 5.70 -11.77
CA VAL A 233 -10.54 6.83 -11.68
C VAL A 233 -11.19 8.02 -12.36
N LEU A 234 -11.54 9.05 -11.58
CA LEU A 234 -12.18 10.26 -12.11
C LEU A 234 -11.18 11.38 -12.43
N CYS A 235 -10.08 11.44 -11.69
CA CYS A 235 -8.99 12.40 -11.94
C CYS A 235 -7.66 11.73 -11.64
N GLN A 236 -6.63 12.05 -12.43
CA GLN A 236 -5.26 11.58 -12.24
C GLN A 236 -4.29 12.62 -12.75
N GLY A 237 -3.19 12.84 -12.06
CA GLY A 237 -2.14 13.77 -12.47
C GLY A 237 -1.31 14.30 -11.32
N SER A 238 -0.57 15.40 -11.53
CA SER A 238 0.16 16.04 -10.44
C SER A 238 -0.79 16.51 -9.34
N PRO A 239 -0.32 16.63 -8.09
CA PRO A 239 -1.14 17.15 -7.00
C PRO A 239 -1.84 18.46 -7.34
N GLU A 240 -1.13 19.41 -7.94
CA GLU A 240 -1.69 20.71 -8.34
C GLU A 240 -2.84 20.55 -9.33
N ALA A 241 -2.65 19.68 -10.35
CA ALA A 241 -3.66 19.44 -11.37
C ALA A 241 -4.91 18.78 -10.79
N VAL A 242 -4.75 17.78 -9.93
CA VAL A 242 -5.89 17.07 -9.33
C VAL A 242 -6.64 17.95 -8.33
N PHE A 243 -5.95 18.60 -7.39
CA PHE A 243 -6.60 19.42 -6.36
C PHE A 243 -7.24 20.72 -6.90
N SER A 244 -6.87 21.16 -8.11
CA SER A 244 -7.47 22.29 -8.81
C SER A 244 -8.49 21.89 -9.90
N ALA A 245 -8.70 20.59 -10.14
CA ALA A 245 -9.59 20.13 -11.19
C ALA A 245 -11.06 20.55 -10.94
N GLU A 246 -11.73 20.99 -11.99
CA GLU A 246 -13.16 21.37 -11.98
C GLU A 246 -14.10 20.13 -12.03
N ASN A 247 -13.76 19.08 -11.30
CA ASN A 247 -14.59 17.90 -11.19
C ASN A 247 -15.53 18.02 -9.97
N GLU A 248 -16.83 18.09 -10.21
CA GLU A 248 -17.85 18.28 -9.16
C GLU A 248 -17.76 17.27 -8.03
N ARG A 249 -17.49 15.99 -8.36
CA ARG A 249 -17.40 14.93 -7.36
C ARG A 249 -16.17 15.09 -6.46
N LEU A 250 -15.04 15.48 -7.04
CA LEU A 250 -13.81 15.79 -6.32
C LEU A 250 -13.99 17.03 -5.44
N GLN A 251 -14.56 18.11 -5.97
CA GLN A 251 -14.78 19.34 -5.21
C GLN A 251 -15.75 19.11 -4.05
N SER A 252 -16.82 18.33 -4.25
CA SER A 252 -17.73 17.92 -3.17
C SER A 252 -17.02 17.07 -2.10
N PHE A 253 -16.09 16.21 -2.50
CA PHE A 253 -15.29 15.41 -1.56
C PHE A 253 -14.33 16.28 -0.75
N LEU A 254 -13.59 17.18 -1.40
CA LEU A 254 -12.64 18.07 -0.74
C LEU A 254 -13.35 19.07 0.22
N GLY A 255 -14.51 19.60 -0.18
CA GLY A 255 -15.31 20.49 0.64
C GLY A 255 -15.84 19.86 1.92
N LYS A 256 -16.15 18.58 1.93
CA LYS A 256 -16.56 17.84 3.14
C LYS A 256 -15.42 17.65 4.13
N ILE A 257 -14.22 17.37 3.64
CA ILE A 257 -13.02 17.17 4.50
C ILE A 257 -12.55 18.49 5.14
N GLN A 258 -12.82 19.64 4.52
CA GLN A 258 -12.47 20.94 5.10
C GLN A 258 -13.48 21.42 6.15
N ALA A 259 -14.65 20.82 6.23
CA ALA A 259 -15.72 21.18 7.15
C ALA A 259 -15.69 20.35 8.45
N ASP A 260 -14.97 19.22 8.47
CA ASP A 260 -14.71 18.38 9.64
C ASP A 260 -13.37 18.74 10.30
#